data_8542504acf40346b747c6b2745475df8
#
_entry.id   8542504acf40346b747c6b2745475df8
#
_cell.length_a   1.000
_cell.length_b   1.000
_cell.length_c   1.000
_cell.angle_alpha   90.00
_cell.angle_beta   90.00
_cell.angle_gamma   90.00
#
_symmetry.space_group_name_H-M   'P 1'
#
loop_
_entity.id
_entity.type
_entity.pdbx_description
1 polymer ?
#
loop_
_entity_poly.entity_id
_entity_poly.type
_entity_poly.pdbx_seq_one_letter_code
_entity_poly.pdbx_strand_id
1 'polypeptide(L)'
;NLIIAYENYNIVRLNPWLLEPDTNYKITIGANTKDKFGQILGKPVVLDYQTGDLLGDISVPSGLNIFPSSQDLQLNISTVNLPESEYQATYKVVQPTDLVYTESAYPRNNRKNLLPTNEKWQKYPVSGEKNKITEVAIPLREKLGSQTGMLAYGVQARTSFSEQNGQEKWQEPEFYGLVQLTNLGVFAQW
;
A
#
# COMPACT_ATOMS: atom_id res chain seq x y z
N ASN A 1 -15.69 16.13 9.63
CA ASN A 1 -16.95 16.44 8.94
C ASN A 1 -17.34 15.28 8.03
N LEU A 2 -18.53 14.74 8.26
CA LEU A 2 -19.09 13.62 7.50
C LEU A 2 -19.46 14.02 6.07
N ILE A 3 -19.67 15.30 5.81
CA ILE A 3 -20.15 15.84 4.53
C ILE A 3 -19.08 16.74 3.93
N ILE A 4 -18.71 16.47 2.69
CA ILE A 4 -17.91 17.37 1.86
C ILE A 4 -18.89 18.00 0.87
N ALA A 5 -19.21 19.29 1.06
CA ALA A 5 -20.00 20.05 0.08
C ALA A 5 -19.06 20.50 -1.06
N TYR A 6 -19.43 20.21 -2.30
CA TYR A 6 -18.78 20.76 -3.49
C TYR A 6 -19.52 21.97 -4.02
N GLU A 7 -18.80 22.87 -4.67
CA GLU A 7 -19.35 24.12 -5.28
C GLU A 7 -20.46 23.88 -6.30
N ASN A 8 -20.54 22.69 -6.88
CA ASN A 8 -21.71 22.29 -7.65
C ASN A 8 -22.83 21.88 -6.70
N TYR A 9 -23.71 22.81 -6.43
CA TYR A 9 -24.83 22.76 -5.47
C TYR A 9 -25.79 21.56 -5.57
N ASN A 10 -25.53 20.62 -6.47
CA ASN A 10 -26.41 19.49 -6.74
C ASN A 10 -25.85 18.15 -6.19
N ILE A 11 -24.64 18.15 -5.62
CA ILE A 11 -23.98 16.92 -5.16
C ILE A 11 -23.55 17.08 -3.72
N VAL A 12 -24.02 16.20 -2.86
CA VAL A 12 -23.51 16.01 -1.50
C VAL A 12 -22.69 14.73 -1.52
N ARG A 13 -21.41 14.83 -1.17
CA ARG A 13 -20.54 13.66 -1.02
C ARG A 13 -20.31 13.37 0.46
N LEU A 14 -20.47 12.12 0.82
CA LEU A 14 -20.00 11.63 2.12
C LEU A 14 -18.48 11.44 2.04
N ASN A 15 -17.80 11.70 3.15
CA ASN A 15 -16.39 11.41 3.26
C ASN A 15 -16.19 9.89 3.39
N PRO A 16 -15.67 9.20 2.36
CA PRO A 16 -15.55 7.74 2.40
C PRO A 16 -14.58 7.24 3.48
N TRP A 17 -13.64 8.08 3.90
CA TRP A 17 -12.65 7.74 4.94
C TRP A 17 -13.23 7.65 6.36
N LEU A 18 -14.49 8.04 6.54
CA LEU A 18 -15.20 7.93 7.81
C LEU A 18 -16.19 6.77 7.84
N LEU A 19 -16.31 6.06 6.72
CA LEU A 19 -17.18 4.90 6.63
C LEU A 19 -16.36 3.64 6.91
N GLU A 20 -16.87 2.80 7.80
CA GLU A 20 -16.28 1.49 8.07
C GLU A 20 -16.68 0.50 6.97
N PRO A 21 -15.82 -0.47 6.63
CA PRO A 21 -16.15 -1.50 5.66
C PRO A 21 -17.24 -2.43 6.21
N ASP A 22 -17.96 -3.11 5.31
CA ASP A 22 -19.01 -4.10 5.59
C ASP A 22 -20.03 -3.62 6.63
N THR A 23 -20.43 -2.35 6.53
CA THR A 23 -21.26 -1.68 7.54
C THR A 23 -22.52 -1.08 6.92
N ASN A 24 -23.66 -1.26 7.58
CA ASN A 24 -24.92 -0.68 7.18
C ASN A 24 -25.07 0.74 7.76
N TYR A 25 -25.34 1.69 6.89
CA TYR A 25 -25.56 3.10 7.22
C TYR A 25 -26.97 3.52 6.86
N LYS A 26 -27.56 4.33 7.73
CA LYS A 26 -28.80 5.04 7.44
C LYS A 26 -28.49 6.53 7.26
N ILE A 27 -28.67 7.02 6.04
CA ILE A 27 -28.40 8.41 5.67
C ILE A 27 -29.73 9.15 5.66
N THR A 28 -29.89 10.18 6.50
CA THR A 28 -31.10 10.98 6.55
C THR A 28 -30.81 12.39 6.06
N ILE A 29 -31.53 12.81 5.02
CA ILE A 29 -31.55 14.18 4.55
C ILE A 29 -32.74 14.86 5.22
N GLY A 30 -32.48 15.88 6.04
CA GLY A 30 -33.49 16.54 6.85
C GLY A 30 -34.55 17.29 6.03
N ALA A 31 -35.78 17.32 6.51
CA ALA A 31 -36.90 18.03 5.85
C ALA A 31 -36.63 19.52 5.61
N ASN A 32 -35.79 20.15 6.42
CA ASN A 32 -35.45 21.57 6.34
C ASN A 32 -34.29 21.86 5.38
N THR A 33 -33.76 20.85 4.68
CA THR A 33 -32.73 21.04 3.65
C THR A 33 -33.26 21.94 2.57
N LYS A 34 -32.48 22.97 2.22
CA LYS A 34 -32.86 23.98 1.21
C LYS A 34 -32.02 23.79 -0.04
N ASP A 35 -32.65 24.01 -1.19
CA ASP A 35 -31.90 24.15 -2.45
C ASP A 35 -31.31 25.57 -2.59
N LYS A 36 -30.63 25.83 -3.70
CA LYS A 36 -30.03 27.13 -4.01
C LYS A 36 -31.04 28.27 -4.18
N PHE A 37 -32.30 27.97 -4.39
CA PHE A 37 -33.39 28.94 -4.52
C PHE A 37 -34.14 29.17 -3.20
N GLY A 38 -33.75 28.48 -2.14
CA GLY A 38 -34.37 28.55 -0.82
C GLY A 38 -35.60 27.67 -0.64
N GLN A 39 -35.93 26.82 -1.64
CA GLN A 39 -37.00 25.84 -1.50
C GLN A 39 -36.63 24.76 -0.49
N ILE A 40 -37.58 24.38 0.34
CA ILE A 40 -37.41 23.42 1.41
C ILE A 40 -37.83 22.03 0.91
N LEU A 41 -37.07 20.99 1.29
CA LEU A 41 -37.38 19.60 0.93
C LEU A 41 -38.75 19.15 1.47
N GLY A 42 -39.18 19.67 2.62
CA GLY A 42 -40.50 19.47 3.20
C GLY A 42 -40.72 18.13 3.90
N LYS A 43 -40.10 17.08 3.43
CA LYS A 43 -40.11 15.76 4.09
C LYS A 43 -38.68 15.20 4.15
N PRO A 44 -38.33 14.48 5.23
CA PRO A 44 -37.01 13.84 5.29
C PRO A 44 -36.92 12.73 4.23
N VAL A 45 -35.75 12.59 3.64
CA VAL A 45 -35.42 11.43 2.78
C VAL A 45 -34.45 10.54 3.56
N VAL A 46 -34.77 9.28 3.65
CA VAL A 46 -33.97 8.27 4.31
C VAL A 46 -33.46 7.29 3.26
N LEU A 47 -32.16 7.06 3.26
CA LEU A 47 -31.48 6.14 2.36
C LEU A 47 -30.75 5.11 3.22
N ASP A 48 -30.94 3.84 2.92
CA ASP A 48 -30.14 2.76 3.49
C ASP A 48 -28.95 2.51 2.52
N TYR A 49 -27.76 2.44 3.07
CA TYR A 49 -26.52 2.24 2.34
C TYR A 49 -25.64 1.25 3.07
N GLN A 50 -25.13 0.26 2.33
CA GLN A 50 -24.18 -0.71 2.85
C GLN A 50 -22.82 -0.50 2.17
N THR A 51 -21.78 -0.37 2.95
CA THR A 51 -20.42 -0.39 2.45
C THR A 51 -20.00 -1.81 2.13
N GLY A 52 -19.18 -1.97 1.11
CA GLY A 52 -18.53 -3.25 0.83
C GLY A 52 -17.29 -3.47 1.69
N ASP A 53 -16.62 -4.59 1.43
CA ASP A 53 -15.31 -4.89 1.99
C ASP A 53 -14.24 -3.93 1.45
N LEU A 54 -13.16 -3.79 2.20
CA LEU A 54 -11.94 -3.17 1.67
C LEU A 54 -11.41 -4.01 0.50
N LEU A 55 -10.95 -3.32 -0.53
CA LEU A 55 -10.24 -3.98 -1.62
C LEU A 55 -8.92 -4.55 -1.10
N GLY A 56 -8.51 -5.68 -1.66
CA GLY A 56 -7.20 -6.23 -1.37
C GLY A 56 -6.11 -5.23 -1.76
N ASP A 57 -5.17 -5.00 -0.87
CA ASP A 57 -4.06 -4.07 -1.08
C ASP A 57 -2.81 -4.50 -0.31
N ILE A 58 -1.65 -4.03 -0.81
CA ILE A 58 -0.36 -4.22 -0.18
C ILE A 58 0.45 -2.92 -0.29
N SER A 59 0.99 -2.47 0.82
CA SER A 59 1.88 -1.32 0.90
C SER A 59 3.26 -1.74 1.34
N VAL A 60 4.27 -1.37 0.55
CA VAL A 60 5.66 -1.74 0.77
C VAL A 60 6.51 -0.47 0.76
N PRO A 61 7.41 -0.27 1.74
CA PRO A 61 8.35 0.83 1.69
C PRO A 61 9.12 0.82 0.38
N SER A 62 9.26 1.97 -0.23
CA SER A 62 9.99 2.13 -1.49
C SER A 62 11.25 2.96 -1.25
N GLY A 63 12.15 2.93 -2.20
CA GLY A 63 13.32 3.75 -2.10
C GLY A 63 14.52 3.06 -1.48
N LEU A 64 15.51 3.84 -1.10
CA LEU A 64 16.63 3.43 -0.28
C LEU A 64 16.28 3.72 1.18
N ASN A 65 16.22 2.66 1.98
CA ASN A 65 16.00 2.75 3.41
C ASN A 65 17.32 2.45 4.12
N ILE A 66 17.81 3.39 4.92
CA ILE A 66 19.08 3.26 5.63
C ILE A 66 18.80 3.07 7.12
N PHE A 67 19.36 2.02 7.67
CA PHE A 67 19.16 1.66 9.06
C PHE A 67 20.51 1.46 9.80
N PRO A 68 20.59 1.80 11.08
CA PRO A 68 21.75 1.49 11.89
C PRO A 68 21.84 -0.02 12.12
N SER A 69 23.04 -0.58 12.02
CA SER A 69 23.25 -2.03 12.20
C SER A 69 23.13 -2.50 13.65
N SER A 70 23.05 -1.57 14.60
CA SER A 70 22.96 -1.87 16.03
C SER A 70 21.59 -2.38 16.49
N GLN A 71 20.56 -2.26 15.65
CA GLN A 71 19.19 -2.66 15.98
C GLN A 71 18.76 -3.86 15.15
N ASP A 72 17.88 -4.68 15.71
CA ASP A 72 17.18 -5.74 14.97
C ASP A 72 16.05 -5.12 14.18
N LEU A 73 16.35 -4.75 12.94
CA LEU A 73 15.45 -4.00 12.11
C LEU A 73 14.67 -4.89 11.17
N GLN A 74 13.43 -4.52 11.02
CA GLN A 74 12.49 -5.20 10.18
C GLN A 74 11.97 -4.22 9.12
N LEU A 75 11.76 -4.71 7.91
CA LEU A 75 11.00 -4.00 6.91
C LEU A 75 9.53 -4.36 7.10
N ASN A 76 8.73 -3.40 7.54
CA ASN A 76 7.31 -3.61 7.71
C ASN A 76 6.58 -3.38 6.40
N ILE A 77 5.78 -4.34 5.99
CA ILE A 77 4.81 -4.23 4.91
C ILE A 77 3.41 -4.31 5.49
N SER A 78 2.48 -3.55 4.93
CA SER A 78 1.09 -3.57 5.37
C SER A 78 0.23 -4.23 4.29
N THR A 79 -0.66 -5.10 4.69
CA THR A 79 -1.56 -5.82 3.80
C THR A 79 -3.00 -5.74 4.31
N VAL A 80 -3.96 -5.80 3.40
CA VAL A 80 -5.38 -5.94 3.73
C VAL A 80 -6.06 -6.83 2.69
N ASN A 81 -6.91 -7.73 3.13
CA ASN A 81 -7.78 -8.56 2.27
C ASN A 81 -7.09 -9.16 1.04
N LEU A 82 -5.85 -9.63 1.17
CA LEU A 82 -5.18 -10.29 0.03
C LEU A 82 -5.96 -11.55 -0.36
N PRO A 83 -6.37 -11.69 -1.64
CA PRO A 83 -7.22 -12.80 -2.09
C PRO A 83 -6.65 -14.19 -1.82
N GLU A 84 -5.33 -14.32 -1.94
CA GLU A 84 -4.62 -15.58 -1.71
C GLU A 84 -4.07 -15.73 -0.30
N SER A 85 -4.30 -14.73 0.58
CA SER A 85 -3.72 -14.69 1.93
C SER A 85 -2.22 -14.93 1.94
N GLU A 86 -1.52 -14.45 0.91
CA GLU A 86 -0.08 -14.55 0.75
C GLU A 86 0.48 -13.37 -0.05
N TYR A 87 1.75 -13.10 0.14
CA TYR A 87 2.54 -12.26 -0.74
C TYR A 87 3.76 -13.03 -1.24
N GLN A 88 4.41 -12.53 -2.25
CA GLN A 88 5.67 -13.08 -2.75
C GLN A 88 6.78 -12.05 -2.57
N ALA A 89 7.95 -12.53 -2.23
CA ALA A 89 9.12 -11.68 -2.12
C ALA A 89 10.38 -12.38 -2.66
N THR A 90 11.31 -11.55 -3.11
CA THR A 90 12.64 -11.98 -3.53
C THR A 90 13.68 -11.02 -2.97
N TYR A 91 14.88 -11.55 -2.68
CA TYR A 91 15.95 -10.80 -2.05
C TYR A 91 17.28 -11.07 -2.75
N LYS A 92 18.12 -10.04 -2.80
CA LYS A 92 19.51 -10.16 -3.25
C LYS A 92 20.42 -9.31 -2.38
N VAL A 93 21.49 -9.91 -1.88
CA VAL A 93 22.59 -9.15 -1.27
C VAL A 93 23.31 -8.40 -2.39
N VAL A 94 23.35 -7.09 -2.30
CA VAL A 94 23.95 -6.20 -3.31
C VAL A 94 25.45 -6.08 -3.05
N GLN A 95 26.25 -6.41 -4.03
CA GLN A 95 27.69 -6.20 -3.98
C GLN A 95 28.06 -4.81 -4.52
N PRO A 96 29.18 -4.21 -4.08
CA PRO A 96 29.61 -2.92 -4.62
C PRO A 96 29.70 -2.88 -6.16
N THR A 97 30.07 -4.00 -6.78
CA THR A 97 30.13 -4.15 -8.21
C THR A 97 28.77 -4.07 -8.91
N ASP A 98 27.70 -4.48 -8.23
CA ASP A 98 26.34 -4.38 -8.77
C ASP A 98 25.92 -2.90 -8.95
N LEU A 99 26.45 -2.01 -8.11
CA LEU A 99 26.12 -0.58 -8.13
C LEU A 99 26.82 0.17 -9.28
N VAL A 100 27.96 -0.33 -9.75
CA VAL A 100 28.73 0.30 -10.84
C VAL A 100 27.98 0.28 -12.15
N TYR A 101 27.14 -0.73 -12.37
CA TYR A 101 26.37 -0.89 -13.60
C TYR A 101 24.97 -0.27 -13.55
N THR A 102 24.61 0.39 -12.47
CA THR A 102 23.34 1.12 -12.39
C THR A 102 23.50 2.54 -12.96
N GLU A 103 23.82 2.61 -14.22
CA GLU A 103 24.16 3.86 -14.93
C GLU A 103 23.01 4.83 -15.15
N SER A 104 21.94 4.79 -14.49
CA SER A 104 20.95 5.80 -14.76
C SER A 104 20.72 6.77 -13.60
N ALA A 105 20.78 8.03 -13.96
CA ALA A 105 20.54 9.20 -13.12
C ALA A 105 19.11 9.23 -12.50
N TYR A 106 18.27 8.24 -12.77
CA TYR A 106 16.91 8.13 -12.23
C TYR A 106 16.73 6.89 -11.39
N PRO A 107 16.90 7.00 -10.07
CA PRO A 107 16.91 5.84 -9.17
C PRO A 107 15.55 5.11 -9.03
N ARG A 108 14.46 5.67 -9.53
CA ARG A 108 13.12 5.11 -9.29
C ARG A 108 12.81 3.85 -10.12
N ASN A 109 13.32 3.74 -11.32
CA ASN A 109 12.97 2.64 -12.22
C ASN A 109 14.02 1.52 -12.31
N ASN A 110 15.23 1.72 -11.77
CA ASN A 110 16.33 0.80 -11.96
C ASN A 110 16.56 -0.19 -10.81
N ARG A 111 15.78 -0.12 -9.76
CA ARG A 111 15.97 -1.04 -8.62
C ARG A 111 15.63 -2.48 -8.96
N LYS A 112 14.72 -2.70 -9.90
CA LYS A 112 14.43 -4.01 -10.46
C LYS A 112 15.68 -4.65 -11.07
N ASN A 113 16.57 -3.86 -11.66
CA ASN A 113 17.79 -4.36 -12.30
C ASN A 113 18.85 -4.85 -11.30
N LEU A 114 18.73 -4.50 -10.02
CA LEU A 114 19.57 -5.05 -8.96
C LEU A 114 19.16 -6.46 -8.56
N LEU A 115 17.93 -6.84 -8.84
CA LEU A 115 17.47 -8.21 -8.64
C LEU A 115 17.87 -9.04 -9.86
N PRO A 116 18.46 -10.23 -9.69
CA PRO A 116 18.72 -11.13 -10.79
C PRO A 116 17.41 -11.52 -11.48
N THR A 117 17.43 -11.58 -12.80
CA THR A 117 16.25 -11.95 -13.62
C THR A 117 15.79 -13.39 -13.39
N ASN A 118 16.64 -14.23 -12.81
CA ASN A 118 16.41 -15.64 -12.52
C ASN A 118 16.09 -15.91 -11.05
N GLU A 119 15.97 -14.87 -10.22
CA GLU A 119 15.59 -15.04 -8.82
C GLU A 119 14.18 -15.59 -8.72
N LYS A 120 14.05 -16.59 -7.86
CA LYS A 120 12.73 -17.19 -7.60
C LYS A 120 12.01 -16.37 -6.53
N TRP A 121 10.80 -15.97 -6.85
CA TRP A 121 9.87 -15.43 -5.88
C TRP A 121 9.45 -16.52 -4.88
N GLN A 122 9.54 -16.20 -3.61
CA GLN A 122 9.11 -17.07 -2.52
C GLN A 122 7.78 -16.58 -1.98
N LYS A 123 6.87 -17.52 -1.69
CA LYS A 123 5.56 -17.24 -1.12
C LYS A 123 5.63 -17.18 0.40
N TYR A 124 4.96 -16.21 0.97
CA TYR A 124 4.87 -15.98 2.40
C TYR A 124 3.41 -15.83 2.80
N PRO A 125 2.90 -16.65 3.73
CA PRO A 125 1.51 -16.55 4.16
C PRO A 125 1.29 -15.28 4.98
N VAL A 126 0.09 -14.73 4.86
CA VAL A 126 -0.39 -13.62 5.67
C VAL A 126 -1.63 -14.08 6.44
N SER A 127 -1.58 -13.95 7.75
CA SER A 127 -2.74 -14.20 8.61
C SER A 127 -3.25 -12.88 9.13
N GLY A 128 -4.42 -12.45 8.67
CA GLY A 128 -5.05 -11.19 9.06
C GLY A 128 -6.55 -11.34 9.19
N GLU A 129 -7.16 -10.45 9.92
CA GLU A 129 -8.62 -10.34 10.00
C GLU A 129 -9.14 -9.58 8.77
N LYS A 130 -10.30 -10.01 8.29
CA LYS A 130 -10.99 -9.35 7.17
C LYS A 130 -11.22 -7.87 7.49
N ASN A 131 -10.96 -7.01 6.51
CA ASN A 131 -11.11 -5.56 6.59
C ASN A 131 -10.20 -4.87 7.62
N LYS A 132 -9.14 -5.54 8.07
CA LYS A 132 -8.12 -4.94 8.94
C LYS A 132 -6.76 -4.96 8.28
N ILE A 133 -6.03 -3.87 8.49
CA ILE A 133 -4.63 -3.80 8.06
C ILE A 133 -3.81 -4.75 8.93
N THR A 134 -3.07 -5.61 8.27
CA THR A 134 -2.13 -6.54 8.91
C THR A 134 -0.72 -6.13 8.56
N GLU A 135 0.12 -5.89 9.56
CA GLU A 135 1.53 -5.63 9.35
C GLU A 135 2.32 -6.94 9.40
N VAL A 136 3.20 -7.10 8.42
CA VAL A 136 4.12 -8.22 8.30
C VAL A 136 5.54 -7.67 8.35
N ALA A 137 6.33 -8.22 9.26
CA ALA A 137 7.71 -7.82 9.47
C ALA A 137 8.67 -8.76 8.72
N ILE A 138 9.51 -8.20 7.87
CA ILE A 138 10.56 -8.93 7.16
C ILE A 138 11.88 -8.76 7.94
N PRO A 139 12.48 -9.84 8.45
CA PRO A 139 13.72 -9.77 9.23
C PRO A 139 14.92 -9.50 8.30
N LEU A 140 15.33 -8.25 8.20
CA LEU A 140 16.34 -7.80 7.23
C LEU A 140 17.71 -8.44 7.45
N ARG A 141 18.11 -8.59 8.72
CA ARG A 141 19.42 -9.17 9.04
C ARG A 141 19.52 -10.63 8.63
N GLU A 142 18.46 -11.39 8.82
CA GLU A 142 18.38 -12.78 8.36
C GLU A 142 18.53 -12.88 6.84
N LYS A 143 17.86 -11.99 6.10
CA LYS A 143 17.92 -11.96 4.63
C LYS A 143 19.25 -11.45 4.09
N LEU A 144 19.89 -10.52 4.81
CA LEU A 144 21.22 -10.01 4.46
C LEU A 144 22.35 -11.03 4.81
N GLY A 145 22.17 -11.83 5.84
CA GLY A 145 23.17 -12.79 6.30
C GLY A 145 24.41 -12.17 6.96
N SER A 146 24.39 -10.86 7.27
CA SER A 146 25.49 -10.12 7.87
C SER A 146 25.00 -8.95 8.70
N GLN A 147 25.89 -8.35 9.53
CA GLN A 147 25.54 -7.19 10.35
C GLN A 147 25.40 -5.89 9.54
N THR A 148 26.17 -5.77 8.47
CA THR A 148 26.18 -4.58 7.61
C THR A 148 26.16 -5.00 6.15
N GLY A 149 25.64 -4.14 5.28
CA GLY A 149 25.60 -4.38 3.84
C GLY A 149 24.34 -3.80 3.21
N MET A 150 24.12 -4.17 1.97
CA MET A 150 22.97 -3.70 1.20
C MET A 150 22.17 -4.89 0.68
N LEU A 151 20.85 -4.80 0.83
CA LEU A 151 19.89 -5.79 0.38
C LEU A 151 18.91 -5.15 -0.61
N ALA A 152 18.82 -5.69 -1.80
CA ALA A 152 17.73 -5.40 -2.74
C ALA A 152 16.57 -6.34 -2.45
N TYR A 153 15.36 -5.84 -2.53
CA TYR A 153 14.15 -6.64 -2.38
C TYR A 153 13.13 -6.33 -3.46
N GLY A 154 12.35 -7.32 -3.81
CA GLY A 154 11.12 -7.20 -4.55
C GLY A 154 9.98 -7.83 -3.75
N VAL A 155 8.83 -7.20 -3.74
CA VAL A 155 7.61 -7.71 -3.12
C VAL A 155 6.46 -7.55 -4.09
N GLN A 156 5.65 -8.57 -4.23
CA GLN A 156 4.43 -8.53 -5.03
C GLN A 156 3.30 -9.31 -4.36
N ALA A 157 2.09 -8.94 -4.65
CA ALA A 157 0.91 -9.70 -4.24
C ALA A 157 -0.22 -9.48 -5.24
N ARG A 158 -1.07 -10.48 -5.36
CA ARG A 158 -2.36 -10.32 -6.01
C ARG A 158 -3.27 -9.52 -5.09
N THR A 159 -3.88 -8.44 -5.56
CA THR A 159 -4.63 -7.51 -4.71
C THR A 159 -6.09 -7.42 -5.12
N SER A 160 -6.41 -6.71 -6.16
CA SER A 160 -7.77 -6.45 -6.59
C SER A 160 -8.06 -7.10 -7.94
N PHE A 161 -9.33 -7.32 -8.13
CA PHE A 161 -9.88 -7.88 -9.35
C PHE A 161 -10.63 -6.78 -10.11
N SER A 162 -10.37 -6.67 -11.39
CA SER A 162 -11.11 -5.75 -12.26
C SER A 162 -11.62 -6.52 -13.48
N GLU A 163 -12.87 -6.26 -13.84
CA GLU A 163 -13.42 -6.69 -15.11
C GLU A 163 -13.27 -5.54 -16.13
N GLN A 164 -12.51 -5.79 -17.17
CA GLN A 164 -12.30 -4.83 -18.24
C GLN A 164 -12.61 -5.51 -19.59
N ASN A 165 -13.63 -5.03 -20.31
CA ASN A 165 -14.08 -5.62 -21.58
C ASN A 165 -14.50 -7.11 -21.49
N GLY A 166 -15.13 -7.53 -20.40
CA GLY A 166 -15.53 -8.91 -20.18
C GLY A 166 -14.37 -9.85 -19.87
N GLN A 167 -13.18 -9.31 -19.61
CA GLN A 167 -12.03 -10.08 -19.15
C GLN A 167 -11.73 -9.75 -17.69
N GLU A 168 -11.67 -10.81 -16.92
CA GLU A 168 -11.22 -10.75 -15.53
C GLU A 168 -9.71 -10.55 -15.48
N LYS A 169 -9.28 -9.47 -14.81
CA LYS A 169 -7.86 -9.17 -14.63
C LYS A 169 -7.55 -8.88 -13.18
N TRP A 170 -6.64 -9.67 -12.64
CA TRP A 170 -6.05 -9.41 -11.34
C TRP A 170 -5.00 -8.29 -11.43
N GLN A 171 -4.99 -7.43 -10.42
CA GLN A 171 -3.88 -6.50 -10.22
C GLN A 171 -2.84 -7.17 -9.33
N GLU A 172 -1.61 -7.17 -9.81
CA GLU A 172 -0.45 -7.76 -9.13
C GLU A 172 0.66 -6.70 -9.06
N PRO A 173 0.52 -5.72 -8.14
CA PRO A 173 1.52 -4.67 -8.02
C PRO A 173 2.86 -5.25 -7.55
N GLU A 174 3.93 -4.79 -8.18
CA GLU A 174 5.31 -5.12 -7.85
C GLU A 174 6.00 -3.91 -7.20
N PHE A 175 6.63 -4.12 -6.08
CA PHE A 175 7.39 -3.10 -5.35
C PHE A 175 8.85 -3.51 -5.27
N TYR A 176 9.75 -2.54 -5.48
CA TYR A 176 11.18 -2.78 -5.38
C TYR A 176 11.83 -1.72 -4.50
N GLY A 177 12.80 -2.14 -3.72
CA GLY A 177 13.55 -1.25 -2.85
C GLY A 177 14.93 -1.75 -2.50
N LEU A 178 15.65 -0.90 -1.80
CA LEU A 178 16.95 -1.16 -1.25
C LEU A 178 16.95 -0.87 0.25
N VAL A 179 17.61 -1.73 0.99
CA VAL A 179 17.90 -1.51 2.40
C VAL A 179 19.40 -1.51 2.59
N GLN A 180 19.92 -0.54 3.31
CA GLN A 180 21.30 -0.50 3.74
C GLN A 180 21.35 -0.61 5.27
N LEU A 181 22.06 -1.62 5.79
CA LEU A 181 22.45 -1.72 7.18
C LEU A 181 23.87 -1.20 7.33
N THR A 182 24.07 -0.19 8.16
CA THR A 182 25.37 0.47 8.28
C THR A 182 25.67 0.89 9.71
N ASN A 183 26.96 0.88 10.08
CA ASN A 183 27.47 1.47 11.32
C ASN A 183 27.82 2.95 11.16
N LEU A 184 27.86 3.43 9.90
CA LEU A 184 28.23 4.81 9.57
C LEU A 184 26.99 5.57 9.11
N GLY A 185 26.57 6.57 9.88
CA GLY A 185 25.56 7.54 9.48
C GLY A 185 26.25 8.89 9.20
N VAL A 186 26.09 9.40 7.98
CA VAL A 186 26.50 10.77 7.64
C VAL A 186 25.24 11.56 7.32
N PHE A 187 25.01 12.63 8.07
CA PHE A 187 23.97 13.62 7.79
C PHE A 187 24.65 14.89 7.27
N ALA A 188 24.30 15.31 6.08
CA ALA A 188 24.73 16.58 5.51
C ALA A 188 23.51 17.47 5.23
N GLN A 189 23.54 18.68 5.76
CA GLN A 189 22.53 19.71 5.49
C GLN A 189 23.25 20.91 4.85
N TRP A 190 22.79 21.35 3.68
CA TRP A 190 23.23 22.57 2.97
C TRP A 190 22.06 23.52 2.79
#